data_bd5941e7d135fd7be0cf10f6a2af82d3
#
_entry.id   bd5941e7d135fd7be0cf10f6a2af82d3
#
_cell.length_a   1.000
_cell.length_b   1.000
_cell.length_c   1.000
_cell.angle_alpha   90.00
_cell.angle_beta   90.00
_cell.angle_gamma   90.00
#
_symmetry.space_group_name_H-M   'P 1'
#
loop_
_entity.id
_entity.type
_entity.pdbx_description
1 polymer ?
#
loop_
_entity_poly.entity_id
_entity_poly.type
_entity_poly.pdbx_seq_one_letter_code
_entity_poly.pdbx_strand_id
1 'polypeptide(L)'
;MYRILIADDDVLMREALKVMISREEAFTVTDAVCSGESAVSICRIAPVDIVFLDMQMPGITGLEASRIIHQINPDIAIYILSAHASSVLIRNAGQETLKDVLEKPITNQMLKKILENYKTEHEDDSHEHMKLLVDLLKRKDFKKFYEVLPDIIKAIYEDSGMDTARLIKVFTYLGQSLLNTRNLYGGNHNLTDMFPVNEGLILDPKASELWLFRVMDYLFCQNSISRYPLLEQIFIYIEQHIKEDISLNTVIENCAISQGYLSRIFRDQFRVSVTEYLHMKKCTWPKDIFILQRTASQT
;
A
#
# COMPACT_ATOMS: atom_id res chain seq x y z
N MET A 1 -4.84 5.08 -1.02
CA MET A 1 -5.21 6.46 -1.33
C MET A 1 -4.60 6.79 -2.68
N TYR A 2 -5.43 7.06 -3.70
CA TYR A 2 -4.97 7.32 -5.06
C TYR A 2 -4.42 8.74 -5.19
N ARG A 3 -3.30 8.88 -5.90
CA ARG A 3 -2.53 10.12 -6.02
C ARG A 3 -2.84 10.79 -7.35
N ILE A 4 -3.29 12.03 -7.29
CA ILE A 4 -3.72 12.80 -8.44
C ILE A 4 -2.75 13.95 -8.68
N LEU A 5 -2.28 14.09 -9.91
CA LEU A 5 -1.56 15.25 -10.42
C LEU A 5 -2.51 16.10 -11.28
N ILE A 6 -2.49 17.40 -11.10
CA ILE A 6 -3.25 18.37 -11.92
C ILE A 6 -2.26 19.23 -12.68
N ALA A 7 -2.44 19.37 -14.00
CA ALA A 7 -1.70 20.30 -14.83
C ALA A 7 -2.66 21.15 -15.66
N ASP A 8 -2.72 22.43 -15.38
CA ASP A 8 -3.57 23.41 -16.05
C ASP A 8 -2.92 24.79 -15.85
N ASP A 9 -2.87 25.64 -16.86
CA ASP A 9 -2.28 26.98 -16.73
C ASP A 9 -3.17 27.93 -15.94
N ASP A 10 -4.48 27.69 -15.90
CA ASP A 10 -5.44 28.46 -15.10
C ASP A 10 -5.39 28.07 -13.61
N VAL A 11 -4.98 29.03 -12.78
CA VAL A 11 -4.93 28.89 -11.32
C VAL A 11 -6.29 28.55 -10.72
N LEU A 12 -7.37 29.17 -11.22
CA LEU A 12 -8.73 28.96 -10.69
C LEU A 12 -9.19 27.52 -10.96
N MET A 13 -8.87 26.99 -12.14
CA MET A 13 -9.19 25.62 -12.48
C MET A 13 -8.43 24.63 -11.57
N ARG A 14 -7.12 24.86 -11.35
CA ARG A 14 -6.34 24.00 -10.43
C ARG A 14 -6.93 24.00 -9.02
N GLU A 15 -7.28 25.16 -8.47
CA GLU A 15 -7.86 25.26 -7.14
C GLU A 15 -9.27 24.65 -7.07
N ALA A 16 -10.08 24.83 -8.11
CA ALA A 16 -11.40 24.20 -8.18
C ALA A 16 -11.29 22.66 -8.17
N LEU A 17 -10.40 22.08 -8.97
CA LEU A 17 -10.18 20.64 -9.00
C LEU A 17 -9.65 20.12 -7.65
N LYS A 18 -8.72 20.83 -7.01
CA LYS A 18 -8.25 20.47 -5.65
C LYS A 18 -9.40 20.40 -4.65
N VAL A 19 -10.26 21.42 -4.63
CA VAL A 19 -11.42 21.45 -3.72
C VAL A 19 -12.41 20.34 -4.03
N MET A 20 -12.64 20.03 -5.30
CA MET A 20 -13.53 18.94 -5.68
C MET A 20 -12.97 17.58 -5.25
N ILE A 21 -11.68 17.33 -5.52
CA ILE A 21 -10.99 16.07 -5.19
C ILE A 21 -10.88 15.87 -3.67
N SER A 22 -10.66 16.95 -2.90
CA SER A 22 -10.54 16.86 -1.43
C SER A 22 -11.80 16.36 -0.72
N ARG A 23 -12.94 16.29 -1.41
CA ARG A 23 -14.20 15.74 -0.89
C ARG A 23 -14.28 14.23 -1.02
N GLU A 24 -13.37 13.61 -1.75
CA GLU A 24 -13.34 12.17 -2.04
C GLU A 24 -12.22 11.50 -1.21
N GLU A 25 -12.58 10.84 -0.11
CA GLU A 25 -11.65 10.28 0.89
C GLU A 25 -10.57 9.33 0.32
N ALA A 26 -10.86 8.66 -0.81
CA ALA A 26 -9.94 7.71 -1.42
C ALA A 26 -8.82 8.39 -2.25
N PHE A 27 -8.90 9.71 -2.49
CA PHE A 27 -8.03 10.43 -3.42
C PHE A 27 -7.28 11.56 -2.72
N THR A 28 -6.09 11.87 -3.22
CA THR A 28 -5.29 13.01 -2.77
C THR A 28 -4.62 13.70 -3.94
N VAL A 29 -4.63 15.02 -3.97
CA VAL A 29 -3.84 15.78 -4.93
C VAL A 29 -2.42 15.85 -4.40
N THR A 30 -1.48 15.22 -5.10
CA THR A 30 -0.06 15.23 -4.74
C THR A 30 0.64 16.50 -5.21
N ASP A 31 0.22 17.00 -6.38
CA ASP A 31 0.77 18.22 -6.93
C ASP A 31 -0.19 18.90 -7.90
N ALA A 32 -0.01 20.22 -8.14
CA ALA A 32 -0.78 20.98 -9.11
C ALA A 32 0.13 21.99 -9.81
N VAL A 33 0.41 21.76 -11.08
CA VAL A 33 1.39 22.50 -11.88
C VAL A 33 0.74 23.27 -13.01
N CYS A 34 1.48 24.21 -13.60
CA CYS A 34 0.97 25.10 -14.65
C CYS A 34 1.48 24.77 -16.06
N SER A 35 2.24 23.69 -16.23
CA SER A 35 2.78 23.30 -17.56
C SER A 35 2.91 21.79 -17.73
N GLY A 36 2.91 21.34 -18.99
CA GLY A 36 3.11 19.94 -19.34
C GLY A 36 4.48 19.39 -18.96
N GLU A 37 5.54 20.19 -19.09
CA GLU A 37 6.90 19.82 -18.71
C GLU A 37 7.02 19.54 -17.21
N SER A 38 6.37 20.37 -16.39
CA SER A 38 6.33 20.17 -14.95
C SER A 38 5.59 18.87 -14.60
N ALA A 39 4.46 18.60 -15.27
CA ALA A 39 3.72 17.35 -15.07
C ALA A 39 4.56 16.12 -15.42
N VAL A 40 5.24 16.13 -16.57
CA VAL A 40 6.18 15.08 -16.97
C VAL A 40 7.29 14.88 -15.94
N SER A 41 7.86 15.99 -15.44
CA SER A 41 8.94 15.94 -14.45
C SER A 41 8.49 15.28 -13.14
N ILE A 42 7.29 15.60 -12.66
CA ILE A 42 6.72 14.99 -11.45
C ILE A 42 6.47 13.49 -11.66
N CYS A 43 5.88 13.09 -12.79
CA CYS A 43 5.62 11.68 -13.08
C CYS A 43 6.91 10.82 -13.16
N ARG A 44 8.08 11.43 -13.36
CA ARG A 44 9.38 10.73 -13.32
C ARG A 44 9.89 10.46 -11.92
N ILE A 45 9.60 11.34 -10.96
CA ILE A 45 10.22 11.33 -9.63
C ILE A 45 9.25 10.96 -8.50
N ALA A 46 7.96 11.09 -8.75
CA ALA A 46 6.93 10.81 -7.77
C ALA A 46 5.90 9.81 -8.31
N PRO A 47 5.37 8.95 -7.46
CA PRO A 47 4.30 8.04 -7.84
C PRO A 47 2.99 8.82 -8.04
N VAL A 48 2.38 8.67 -9.22
CA VAL A 48 1.11 9.28 -9.63
C VAL A 48 0.21 8.19 -10.19
N ASP A 49 -1.08 8.20 -9.83
CA ASP A 49 -2.04 7.20 -10.29
C ASP A 49 -2.98 7.79 -11.37
N ILE A 50 -3.35 9.07 -11.23
CA ILE A 50 -4.23 9.79 -12.17
C ILE A 50 -3.59 11.14 -12.50
N VAL A 51 -3.66 11.54 -13.77
CA VAL A 51 -3.24 12.88 -14.22
C VAL A 51 -4.40 13.54 -14.95
N PHE A 52 -4.75 14.76 -14.52
CA PHE A 52 -5.60 15.66 -15.27
C PHE A 52 -4.72 16.70 -15.97
N LEU A 53 -4.75 16.70 -17.29
CA LEU A 53 -3.93 17.60 -18.14
C LEU A 53 -4.83 18.55 -18.92
N ASP A 54 -4.63 19.85 -18.77
CA ASP A 54 -5.24 20.79 -19.72
C ASP A 54 -4.67 20.57 -21.13
N MET A 55 -5.54 20.67 -22.12
CA MET A 55 -5.16 20.49 -23.52
C MET A 55 -4.20 21.59 -24.00
N GLN A 56 -4.43 22.84 -23.57
CA GLN A 56 -3.66 24.01 -24.00
C GLN A 56 -2.90 24.61 -22.84
N MET A 57 -1.62 24.32 -22.76
CA MET A 57 -0.71 24.86 -21.77
C MET A 57 0.49 25.52 -22.46
N PRO A 58 1.15 26.51 -21.84
CA PRO A 58 2.44 27.00 -22.31
C PRO A 58 3.47 25.86 -22.39
N GLY A 59 4.28 25.86 -23.46
CA GLY A 59 5.25 24.80 -23.72
C GLY A 59 4.65 23.62 -24.48
N ILE A 60 4.78 22.41 -23.94
CA ILE A 60 4.17 21.23 -24.55
C ILE A 60 2.67 21.16 -24.26
N THR A 61 1.90 20.74 -25.25
CA THR A 61 0.44 20.52 -25.12
C THR A 61 0.13 19.35 -24.18
N GLY A 62 -1.10 19.30 -23.65
CA GLY A 62 -1.56 18.17 -22.84
C GLY A 62 -1.45 16.83 -23.57
N LEU A 63 -1.69 16.81 -24.88
CA LEU A 63 -1.56 15.60 -25.70
C LEU A 63 -0.09 15.14 -25.88
N GLU A 64 0.84 16.08 -26.03
CA GLU A 64 2.27 15.75 -26.06
C GLU A 64 2.77 15.27 -24.71
N ALA A 65 2.37 15.96 -23.63
CA ALA A 65 2.68 15.53 -22.27
C ALA A 65 2.12 14.13 -21.95
N SER A 66 0.89 13.82 -22.38
CA SER A 66 0.27 12.51 -22.16
C SER A 66 1.07 11.36 -22.79
N ARG A 67 1.60 11.55 -24.00
CA ARG A 67 2.43 10.55 -24.68
C ARG A 67 3.73 10.28 -23.92
N ILE A 68 4.37 11.34 -23.42
CA ILE A 68 5.61 11.22 -22.64
C ILE A 68 5.33 10.54 -21.29
N ILE A 69 4.25 10.92 -20.60
CA ILE A 69 3.86 10.32 -19.32
C ILE A 69 3.52 8.84 -19.50
N HIS A 70 2.79 8.48 -20.56
CA HIS A 70 2.48 7.08 -20.85
C HIS A 70 3.74 6.24 -21.14
N GLN A 71 4.75 6.81 -21.80
CA GLN A 71 6.06 6.15 -21.99
C GLN A 71 6.82 5.95 -20.68
N ILE A 72 6.67 6.85 -19.70
CA ILE A 72 7.27 6.74 -18.38
C ILE A 72 6.58 5.65 -17.57
N ASN A 73 5.26 5.67 -17.55
CA ASN A 73 4.44 4.68 -16.86
C ASN A 73 3.07 4.55 -17.55
N PRO A 74 2.82 3.44 -18.27
CA PRO A 74 1.56 3.22 -18.99
C PRO A 74 0.35 2.98 -18.06
N ASP A 75 0.58 2.73 -16.77
CA ASP A 75 -0.51 2.50 -15.80
C ASP A 75 -1.13 3.80 -15.27
N ILE A 76 -0.52 4.96 -15.54
CA ILE A 76 -1.10 6.24 -15.15
C ILE A 76 -2.36 6.51 -15.97
N ALA A 77 -3.50 6.70 -15.31
CA ALA A 77 -4.73 7.10 -15.97
C ALA A 77 -4.68 8.59 -16.34
N ILE A 78 -4.65 8.88 -17.63
CA ILE A 78 -4.51 10.24 -18.13
C ILE A 78 -5.84 10.75 -18.68
N TYR A 79 -6.30 11.87 -18.15
CA TYR A 79 -7.49 12.60 -18.59
C TYR A 79 -7.09 13.96 -19.15
N ILE A 80 -7.53 14.25 -20.39
CA ILE A 80 -7.35 15.57 -20.99
C ILE A 80 -8.55 16.46 -20.66
N LEU A 81 -8.29 17.67 -20.22
CA LEU A 81 -9.30 18.73 -20.02
C LEU A 81 -9.32 19.62 -21.26
N SER A 82 -10.46 19.81 -21.92
CA SER A 82 -10.57 20.58 -23.16
C SER A 82 -11.73 21.57 -23.13
N ALA A 83 -11.50 22.77 -23.62
CA ALA A 83 -12.53 23.81 -23.73
C ALA A 83 -13.45 23.67 -24.96
N HIS A 84 -13.18 22.76 -25.89
CA HIS A 84 -13.87 22.67 -27.19
C HIS A 84 -14.38 21.28 -27.47
N ALA A 85 -15.53 21.20 -28.15
CA ALA A 85 -16.23 19.98 -28.60
C ALA A 85 -15.45 19.08 -29.60
N SER A 86 -14.20 19.40 -29.90
CA SER A 86 -13.29 18.53 -30.70
C SER A 86 -12.76 17.30 -29.92
N SER A 87 -13.40 16.95 -28.82
CA SER A 87 -13.08 15.79 -27.99
C SER A 87 -12.93 14.48 -28.80
N VAL A 88 -13.69 14.30 -29.88
CA VAL A 88 -13.61 13.14 -30.77
C VAL A 88 -12.28 13.07 -31.51
N LEU A 89 -11.76 14.18 -32.02
CA LEU A 89 -10.47 14.24 -32.70
C LEU A 89 -9.30 14.01 -31.73
N ILE A 90 -9.43 14.57 -30.52
CA ILE A 90 -8.42 14.40 -29.46
C ILE A 90 -8.42 12.93 -28.97
N ARG A 91 -9.59 12.33 -28.77
CA ARG A 91 -9.71 10.90 -28.42
C ARG A 91 -9.07 10.02 -29.48
N ASN A 92 -9.34 10.26 -30.77
CA ASN A 92 -8.74 9.48 -31.84
C ASN A 92 -7.22 9.63 -31.92
N ALA A 93 -6.68 10.83 -31.61
CA ALA A 93 -5.24 11.10 -31.62
C ALA A 93 -4.52 10.52 -30.37
N GLY A 94 -5.24 10.28 -29.29
CA GLY A 94 -4.70 9.79 -28.00
C GLY A 94 -5.21 8.40 -27.61
N GLN A 95 -5.80 7.64 -28.52
CA GLN A 95 -6.56 6.40 -28.25
C GLN A 95 -5.75 5.34 -27.46
N GLU A 96 -4.42 5.35 -27.58
CA GLU A 96 -3.54 4.41 -26.88
C GLU A 96 -3.01 4.96 -25.55
N THR A 97 -3.12 6.27 -25.30
CA THR A 97 -2.48 6.93 -24.15
C THR A 97 -3.44 7.60 -23.18
N LEU A 98 -4.70 7.82 -23.60
CA LEU A 98 -5.68 8.56 -22.82
C LEU A 98 -6.77 7.63 -22.26
N LYS A 99 -7.13 7.85 -21.02
CA LYS A 99 -8.31 7.20 -20.42
C LYS A 99 -9.60 7.84 -20.94
N ASP A 100 -9.66 9.18 -20.95
CA ASP A 100 -10.78 9.93 -21.54
C ASP A 100 -10.40 11.41 -21.77
N VAL A 101 -11.29 12.12 -22.47
CA VAL A 101 -11.23 13.57 -22.72
C VAL A 101 -12.47 14.21 -22.13
N LEU A 102 -12.25 15.17 -21.22
CA LEU A 102 -13.29 15.86 -20.45
C LEU A 102 -13.49 17.25 -20.97
N GLU A 103 -14.74 17.61 -21.26
CA GLU A 103 -15.09 18.96 -21.70
C GLU A 103 -15.27 19.91 -20.51
N LYS A 104 -14.58 21.05 -20.54
CA LYS A 104 -14.78 22.13 -19.56
C LYS A 104 -16.13 22.83 -19.81
N PRO A 105 -16.89 23.20 -18.74
CA PRO A 105 -16.53 23.21 -17.35
C PRO A 105 -16.67 21.84 -16.67
N ILE A 106 -15.66 21.47 -15.87
CA ILE A 106 -15.68 20.23 -15.09
C ILE A 106 -16.63 20.40 -13.90
N THR A 107 -17.67 19.61 -13.84
CA THR A 107 -18.62 19.62 -12.72
C THR A 107 -18.23 18.64 -11.63
N ASN A 108 -18.65 18.91 -10.37
CA ASN A 108 -18.45 17.99 -9.26
C ASN A 108 -18.99 16.56 -9.59
N GLN A 109 -20.17 16.49 -10.23
CA GLN A 109 -20.82 15.22 -10.55
C GLN A 109 -20.00 14.43 -11.59
N MET A 110 -19.45 15.12 -12.60
CA MET A 110 -18.62 14.53 -13.63
C MET A 110 -17.32 13.98 -13.04
N LEU A 111 -16.62 14.80 -12.25
CA LEU A 111 -15.38 14.41 -11.59
C LEU A 111 -15.60 13.23 -10.63
N LYS A 112 -16.64 13.31 -9.80
CA LYS A 112 -17.01 12.24 -8.88
C LYS A 112 -17.23 10.91 -9.61
N LYS A 113 -17.99 10.92 -10.71
CA LYS A 113 -18.24 9.73 -11.53
C LYS A 113 -16.95 9.13 -12.09
N ILE A 114 -16.02 9.99 -12.54
CA ILE A 114 -14.72 9.54 -13.07
C ILE A 114 -13.88 8.87 -11.96
N LEU A 115 -13.83 9.50 -10.79
CA LEU A 115 -13.08 8.97 -9.65
C LEU A 115 -13.72 7.68 -9.12
N GLU A 116 -15.04 7.58 -9.06
CA GLU A 116 -15.75 6.36 -8.71
C GLU A 116 -15.50 5.23 -9.71
N ASN A 117 -15.55 5.51 -11.02
CA ASN A 117 -15.23 4.52 -12.06
C ASN A 117 -13.77 4.06 -11.93
N TYR A 118 -12.83 5.01 -11.78
CA TYR A 118 -11.42 4.69 -11.58
C TYR A 118 -11.23 3.80 -10.34
N LYS A 119 -11.88 4.16 -9.25
CA LYS A 119 -11.85 3.40 -8.01
C LYS A 119 -12.39 1.98 -8.22
N THR A 120 -13.54 1.82 -8.89
CA THR A 120 -14.16 0.51 -9.17
C THR A 120 -13.28 -0.34 -10.10
N GLU A 121 -12.65 0.25 -11.11
CA GLU A 121 -11.74 -0.44 -12.02
C GLU A 121 -10.41 -0.86 -11.36
N HIS A 122 -10.00 -0.14 -10.30
CA HIS A 122 -8.75 -0.34 -9.56
C HIS A 122 -8.99 -0.76 -8.10
N GLU A 123 -10.25 -0.89 -7.67
CA GLU A 123 -10.63 -1.68 -6.50
C GLU A 123 -10.45 -3.16 -6.87
N ASP A 124 -9.18 -3.52 -7.04
CA ASP A 124 -8.75 -4.89 -6.95
C ASP A 124 -9.15 -5.43 -5.57
N ASP A 125 -9.38 -6.73 -5.47
CA ASP A 125 -9.60 -7.46 -4.21
C ASP A 125 -8.53 -7.17 -3.14
N SER A 126 -7.36 -6.61 -3.53
CA SER A 126 -6.35 -6.06 -2.63
C SER A 126 -6.88 -4.98 -1.68
N HIS A 127 -7.90 -4.22 -2.07
CA HIS A 127 -8.54 -3.22 -1.20
C HIS A 127 -9.44 -3.87 -0.14
N GLU A 128 -10.11 -4.96 -0.50
CA GLU A 128 -10.92 -5.75 0.43
C GLU A 128 -10.04 -6.49 1.43
N HIS A 129 -8.96 -7.11 0.95
CA HIS A 129 -7.96 -7.72 1.80
C HIS A 129 -7.30 -6.71 2.75
N MET A 130 -6.99 -5.50 2.25
CA MET A 130 -6.45 -4.42 3.08
C MET A 130 -7.41 -4.01 4.18
N LYS A 131 -8.70 -3.82 3.88
CA LYS A 131 -9.73 -3.49 4.88
C LYS A 131 -9.84 -4.58 5.94
N LEU A 132 -9.84 -5.84 5.53
CA LEU A 132 -9.88 -6.99 6.43
C LEU A 132 -8.66 -6.99 7.36
N LEU A 133 -7.45 -6.84 6.84
CA LEU A 133 -6.21 -6.85 7.62
C LEU A 133 -6.16 -5.70 8.64
N VAL A 134 -6.57 -4.50 8.23
CA VAL A 134 -6.67 -3.33 9.14
C VAL A 134 -7.73 -3.55 10.23
N ASP A 135 -8.88 -4.13 9.89
CA ASP A 135 -9.92 -4.45 10.88
C ASP A 135 -9.44 -5.48 11.90
N LEU A 136 -8.75 -6.52 11.46
CA LEU A 136 -8.15 -7.52 12.34
C LEU A 136 -7.10 -6.92 13.30
N LEU A 137 -6.27 -5.99 12.81
CA LEU A 137 -5.33 -5.23 13.65
C LEU A 137 -6.07 -4.39 14.71
N LYS A 138 -7.14 -3.66 14.31
CA LYS A 138 -7.95 -2.85 15.23
C LYS A 138 -8.64 -3.72 16.29
N ARG A 139 -9.17 -4.87 15.91
CA ARG A 139 -9.80 -5.84 16.81
C ARG A 139 -8.82 -6.65 17.62
N LYS A 140 -7.52 -6.56 17.30
CA LYS A 140 -6.45 -7.34 17.92
C LYS A 140 -6.63 -8.86 17.76
N ASP A 141 -7.22 -9.28 16.65
CA ASP A 141 -7.58 -10.68 16.39
C ASP A 141 -6.47 -11.38 15.58
N PHE A 142 -5.36 -11.66 16.25
CA PHE A 142 -4.21 -12.35 15.66
C PHE A 142 -4.55 -13.78 15.23
N LYS A 143 -5.42 -14.44 16.00
CA LYS A 143 -5.86 -15.80 15.65
C LYS A 143 -6.59 -15.83 14.31
N LYS A 144 -7.59 -14.95 14.16
CA LYS A 144 -8.35 -14.85 12.91
C LYS A 144 -7.46 -14.45 11.73
N PHE A 145 -6.53 -13.52 11.95
CA PHE A 145 -5.52 -13.18 10.95
C PHE A 145 -4.75 -14.43 10.48
N TYR A 146 -4.21 -15.22 11.42
CA TYR A 146 -3.46 -16.44 11.10
C TYR A 146 -4.29 -17.46 10.30
N GLU A 147 -5.56 -17.62 10.66
CA GLU A 147 -6.48 -18.54 9.99
C GLU A 147 -6.81 -18.13 8.55
N VAL A 148 -6.97 -16.82 8.28
CA VAL A 148 -7.36 -16.33 6.93
C VAL A 148 -6.18 -16.02 6.02
N LEU A 149 -4.95 -15.99 6.56
CA LEU A 149 -3.74 -15.65 5.81
C LEU A 149 -3.53 -16.48 4.54
N PRO A 150 -3.65 -17.83 4.56
CA PRO A 150 -3.50 -18.64 3.34
C PRO A 150 -4.55 -18.30 2.27
N ASP A 151 -5.79 -18.05 2.69
CA ASP A 151 -6.89 -17.73 1.78
C ASP A 151 -6.68 -16.36 1.12
N ILE A 152 -6.20 -15.37 1.87
CA ILE A 152 -5.84 -14.04 1.34
C ILE A 152 -4.73 -14.18 0.27
N ILE A 153 -3.67 -14.91 0.56
CA ILE A 153 -2.58 -15.12 -0.40
C ILE A 153 -3.09 -15.82 -1.65
N LYS A 154 -3.87 -16.89 -1.49
CA LYS A 154 -4.46 -17.63 -2.60
C LYS A 154 -5.31 -16.70 -3.48
N ALA A 155 -6.21 -15.92 -2.89
CA ALA A 155 -7.06 -14.98 -3.63
C ALA A 155 -6.23 -13.94 -4.39
N ILE A 156 -5.21 -13.32 -3.78
CA ILE A 156 -4.32 -12.36 -4.45
C ILE A 156 -3.65 -12.97 -5.69
N TYR A 157 -3.21 -14.23 -5.63
CA TYR A 157 -2.58 -14.89 -6.77
C TYR A 157 -3.59 -15.24 -7.86
N GLU A 158 -4.80 -15.70 -7.51
CA GLU A 158 -5.87 -16.00 -8.45
C GLU A 158 -6.33 -14.74 -9.19
N ASP A 159 -6.57 -13.64 -8.46
CA ASP A 159 -7.03 -12.35 -9.02
C ASP A 159 -5.98 -11.67 -9.89
N SER A 160 -4.70 -11.85 -9.53
CA SER A 160 -3.59 -11.31 -10.34
C SER A 160 -3.29 -12.12 -11.60
N GLY A 161 -3.94 -13.27 -11.81
CA GLY A 161 -3.70 -14.15 -12.96
C GLY A 161 -2.25 -14.65 -13.06
N MET A 162 -1.52 -14.73 -11.93
CA MET A 162 -0.11 -15.08 -11.84
C MET A 162 0.83 -14.09 -12.54
N ASP A 163 0.36 -12.88 -12.85
CA ASP A 163 1.19 -11.81 -13.42
C ASP A 163 2.13 -11.24 -12.35
N THR A 164 3.44 -11.41 -12.55
CA THR A 164 4.48 -10.99 -11.62
C THR A 164 4.46 -9.47 -11.38
N ALA A 165 4.26 -8.67 -12.43
CA ALA A 165 4.24 -7.21 -12.30
C ALA A 165 3.03 -6.75 -11.49
N ARG A 166 1.87 -7.36 -11.71
CA ARG A 166 0.64 -7.11 -10.96
C ARG A 166 0.78 -7.54 -9.50
N LEU A 167 1.34 -8.71 -9.24
CA LEU A 167 1.62 -9.20 -7.89
C LEU A 167 2.56 -8.26 -7.11
N ILE A 168 3.66 -7.81 -7.73
CA ILE A 168 4.58 -6.84 -7.12
C ILE A 168 3.82 -5.57 -6.70
N LYS A 169 2.94 -5.04 -7.57
CA LYS A 169 2.13 -3.85 -7.25
C LYS A 169 1.22 -4.10 -6.04
N VAL A 170 0.49 -5.23 -6.04
CA VAL A 170 -0.44 -5.58 -4.95
C VAL A 170 0.30 -5.71 -3.62
N PHE A 171 1.39 -6.47 -3.57
CA PHE A 171 2.16 -6.64 -2.33
C PHE A 171 2.83 -5.36 -1.87
N THR A 172 3.34 -4.54 -2.80
CA THR A 172 3.90 -3.21 -2.49
C THR A 172 2.83 -2.30 -1.91
N TYR A 173 1.64 -2.26 -2.51
CA TYR A 173 0.50 -1.49 -2.01
C TYR A 173 0.07 -1.95 -0.61
N LEU A 174 -0.09 -3.26 -0.39
CA LEU A 174 -0.44 -3.84 0.91
C LEU A 174 0.60 -3.46 1.98
N GLY A 175 1.89 -3.65 1.68
CA GLY A 175 2.97 -3.31 2.59
C GLY A 175 2.98 -1.82 2.96
N GLN A 176 2.96 -0.94 1.96
CA GLN A 176 2.94 0.51 2.18
C GLN A 176 1.71 0.95 2.96
N SER A 177 0.53 0.45 2.60
CA SER A 177 -0.72 0.83 3.24
C SER A 177 -0.81 0.34 4.68
N LEU A 178 -0.40 -0.91 4.96
CA LEU A 178 -0.36 -1.47 6.31
C LEU A 178 0.65 -0.71 7.20
N LEU A 179 1.84 -0.46 6.70
CA LEU A 179 2.89 0.22 7.46
C LEU A 179 2.58 1.72 7.68
N ASN A 180 1.92 2.36 6.71
CA ASN A 180 1.47 3.76 6.85
C ASN A 180 0.33 3.94 7.87
N THR A 181 -0.44 2.90 8.19
CA THR A 181 -1.42 3.01 9.30
C THR A 181 -0.77 3.40 10.63
N ARG A 182 0.55 3.22 10.74
CA ARG A 182 1.35 3.58 11.93
C ARG A 182 1.96 4.99 11.87
N ASN A 183 2.16 5.60 10.70
CA ASN A 183 2.75 6.95 10.58
C ASN A 183 1.91 8.05 11.26
N LEU A 184 0.71 7.75 11.70
CA LEU A 184 -0.11 8.60 12.59
C LEU A 184 0.50 8.76 14.00
N TYR A 185 1.58 8.01 14.34
CA TYR A 185 2.20 7.99 15.69
C TYR A 185 3.71 8.35 15.72
N GLY A 186 4.24 8.97 14.66
CA GLY A 186 5.52 9.71 14.75
C GLY A 186 6.80 8.87 14.73
N GLY A 187 7.01 8.00 13.77
CA GLY A 187 8.30 7.31 13.57
C GLY A 187 8.90 7.59 12.19
N ASN A 188 10.08 8.17 12.16
CA ASN A 188 10.80 8.65 10.97
C ASN A 188 11.65 7.57 10.28
N HIS A 189 11.23 6.29 10.31
CA HIS A 189 11.91 5.22 9.59
C HIS A 189 11.10 4.79 8.37
N ASN A 190 11.80 4.61 7.25
CA ASN A 190 11.24 4.09 6.01
C ASN A 190 10.90 2.60 6.21
N LEU A 191 9.75 2.32 6.83
CA LEU A 191 9.32 0.98 7.24
C LEU A 191 9.22 0.02 6.03
N THR A 192 9.07 0.57 4.83
CA THR A 192 9.06 -0.21 3.59
C THR A 192 10.40 -0.90 3.32
N ASP A 193 11.52 -0.31 3.78
CA ASP A 193 12.85 -0.93 3.62
C ASP A 193 13.05 -2.16 4.52
N MET A 194 12.25 -2.29 5.59
CA MET A 194 12.28 -3.47 6.47
C MET A 194 11.60 -4.70 5.86
N PHE A 195 10.68 -4.49 4.92
CA PHE A 195 9.87 -5.53 4.30
C PHE A 195 9.87 -5.37 2.77
N PRO A 196 11.03 -5.56 2.10
CA PRO A 196 11.15 -5.34 0.66
C PRO A 196 10.30 -6.37 -0.11
N VAL A 197 9.64 -5.89 -1.16
CA VAL A 197 8.93 -6.72 -2.14
C VAL A 197 9.81 -6.85 -3.37
N ASN A 198 10.08 -8.07 -3.80
CA ASN A 198 10.89 -8.36 -4.98
C ASN A 198 10.35 -9.60 -5.72
N GLU A 199 10.85 -9.85 -6.92
CA GLU A 199 10.42 -10.98 -7.75
C GLU A 199 10.58 -12.33 -7.05
N GLY A 200 11.69 -12.55 -6.33
CA GLY A 200 11.92 -13.80 -5.60
C GLY A 200 10.87 -14.08 -4.53
N LEU A 201 10.35 -13.04 -3.88
CA LEU A 201 9.23 -13.14 -2.95
C LEU A 201 7.95 -13.57 -3.67
N ILE A 202 7.66 -12.95 -4.81
CA ILE A 202 6.40 -13.10 -5.53
C ILE A 202 6.30 -14.42 -6.30
N LEU A 203 7.43 -15.02 -6.69
CA LEU A 203 7.43 -16.29 -7.41
C LEU A 203 7.04 -17.49 -6.52
N ASP A 204 7.10 -17.32 -5.19
CA ASP A 204 6.71 -18.36 -4.22
C ASP A 204 5.56 -17.88 -3.33
N PRO A 205 4.33 -18.42 -3.49
CA PRO A 205 3.20 -18.10 -2.62
C PRO A 205 3.48 -18.31 -1.12
N LYS A 206 4.34 -19.28 -0.78
CA LYS A 206 4.76 -19.51 0.60
C LYS A 206 5.67 -18.41 1.14
N ALA A 207 6.55 -17.88 0.30
CA ALA A 207 7.37 -16.71 0.66
C ALA A 207 6.51 -15.45 0.84
N SER A 208 5.51 -15.25 -0.01
CA SER A 208 4.53 -14.15 0.11
C SER A 208 3.66 -14.28 1.36
N GLU A 209 3.24 -15.48 1.71
CA GLU A 209 2.51 -15.78 2.96
C GLU A 209 3.35 -15.41 4.19
N LEU A 210 4.62 -15.85 4.21
CA LEU A 210 5.56 -15.51 5.27
C LEU A 210 5.79 -14.01 5.36
N TRP A 211 5.94 -13.33 4.23
CA TRP A 211 6.14 -11.88 4.18
C TRP A 211 4.95 -11.15 4.79
N LEU A 212 3.72 -11.48 4.39
CA LEU A 212 2.52 -10.84 4.94
C LEU A 212 2.36 -11.16 6.43
N PHE A 213 2.67 -12.40 6.85
CA PHE A 213 2.70 -12.76 8.26
C PHE A 213 3.67 -11.86 9.05
N ARG A 214 4.89 -11.66 8.56
CA ARG A 214 5.92 -10.84 9.24
C ARG A 214 5.51 -9.37 9.33
N VAL A 215 4.92 -8.81 8.28
CA VAL A 215 4.40 -7.43 8.31
C VAL A 215 3.33 -7.28 9.39
N MET A 216 2.36 -8.18 9.42
CA MET A 216 1.26 -8.14 10.38
C MET A 216 1.73 -8.44 11.82
N ASP A 217 2.58 -9.44 12.01
CA ASP A 217 3.18 -9.75 13.33
C ASP A 217 3.92 -8.53 13.88
N TYR A 218 4.73 -7.87 13.05
CA TYR A 218 5.39 -6.62 13.41
C TYR A 218 4.40 -5.55 13.88
N LEU A 219 3.31 -5.34 13.14
CA LEU A 219 2.29 -4.34 13.48
C LEU A 219 1.55 -4.68 14.78
N PHE A 220 1.18 -5.94 14.98
CA PHE A 220 0.59 -6.41 16.25
C PHE A 220 1.54 -6.20 17.43
N CYS A 221 2.81 -6.56 17.30
CA CYS A 221 3.83 -6.36 18.33
C CYS A 221 3.99 -4.88 18.65
N GLN A 222 4.13 -4.03 17.64
CA GLN A 222 4.36 -2.59 17.85
C GLN A 222 3.14 -1.89 18.47
N ASN A 223 1.92 -2.26 18.07
CA ASN A 223 0.70 -1.75 18.69
C ASN A 223 0.59 -2.17 20.16
N SER A 224 1.11 -3.34 20.50
CA SER A 224 1.15 -3.86 21.87
C SER A 224 2.22 -3.17 22.71
N ILE A 225 3.42 -2.94 22.16
CA ILE A 225 4.52 -2.23 22.81
C ILE A 225 4.11 -0.79 23.16
N SER A 226 3.40 -0.10 22.28
CA SER A 226 2.92 1.26 22.53
C SER A 226 2.05 1.37 23.79
N ARG A 227 1.34 0.30 24.16
CA ARG A 227 0.50 0.23 25.38
C ARG A 227 1.23 -0.39 26.57
N TYR A 228 2.09 -1.36 26.30
CA TYR A 228 2.81 -2.15 27.29
C TYR A 228 4.30 -2.23 26.91
N PRO A 229 5.11 -1.19 27.21
CA PRO A 229 6.52 -1.13 26.80
C PRO A 229 7.36 -2.35 27.22
N LEU A 230 6.98 -3.01 28.31
CA LEU A 230 7.63 -4.23 28.79
C LEU A 230 7.62 -5.37 27.75
N LEU A 231 6.63 -5.39 26.85
CA LEU A 231 6.54 -6.40 25.81
C LEU A 231 7.68 -6.32 24.79
N GLU A 232 8.35 -5.18 24.66
CA GLU A 232 9.48 -5.01 23.72
C GLU A 232 10.58 -6.04 23.99
N GLN A 233 11.02 -6.17 25.25
CA GLN A 233 12.03 -7.14 25.64
C GLN A 233 11.58 -8.57 25.40
N ILE A 234 10.29 -8.85 25.61
CA ILE A 234 9.70 -10.17 25.40
C ILE A 234 9.70 -10.53 23.92
N PHE A 235 9.30 -9.61 23.04
CA PHE A 235 9.32 -9.86 21.60
C PHE A 235 10.74 -9.98 21.06
N ILE A 236 11.68 -9.18 21.53
CA ILE A 236 13.10 -9.32 21.20
C ILE A 236 13.60 -10.70 21.60
N TYR A 237 13.31 -11.16 22.82
CA TYR A 237 13.69 -12.48 23.28
C TYR A 237 13.08 -13.58 22.45
N ILE A 238 11.78 -13.52 22.15
CA ILE A 238 11.08 -14.47 21.27
C ILE A 238 11.73 -14.51 19.88
N GLU A 239 12.02 -13.37 19.27
CA GLU A 239 12.61 -13.28 17.92
C GLU A 239 14.00 -13.92 17.87
N GLN A 240 14.82 -13.70 18.90
CA GLN A 240 16.17 -14.25 18.99
C GLN A 240 16.18 -15.77 19.17
N HIS A 241 15.17 -16.34 19.87
CA HIS A 241 15.13 -17.76 20.25
C HIS A 241 14.05 -18.56 19.54
N ILE A 242 13.34 -17.99 18.54
CA ILE A 242 12.22 -18.68 17.86
C ILE A 242 12.62 -19.99 17.17
N LYS A 243 13.90 -20.11 16.80
CA LYS A 243 14.48 -21.33 16.19
C LYS A 243 14.79 -22.41 17.22
N GLU A 244 14.80 -22.07 18.47
CA GLU A 244 15.11 -22.97 19.59
C GLU A 244 13.80 -23.55 20.15
N ASP A 245 13.94 -24.41 21.18
CA ASP A 245 12.77 -24.90 21.90
C ASP A 245 12.28 -23.90 22.95
N ILE A 246 11.74 -22.76 22.45
CA ILE A 246 11.17 -21.72 23.29
C ILE A 246 9.77 -22.10 23.78
N SER A 247 9.54 -21.91 25.07
CA SER A 247 8.27 -22.16 25.76
C SER A 247 7.83 -20.93 26.59
N LEU A 248 6.60 -20.97 27.08
CA LEU A 248 6.11 -19.93 28.00
C LEU A 248 7.03 -19.80 29.23
N ASN A 249 7.50 -20.91 29.77
CA ASN A 249 8.36 -20.93 30.97
C ASN A 249 9.70 -20.25 30.68
N THR A 250 10.34 -20.57 29.54
CA THR A 250 11.62 -19.93 29.17
C THR A 250 11.47 -18.42 28.97
N VAL A 251 10.35 -17.96 28.41
CA VAL A 251 10.05 -16.52 28.28
C VAL A 251 9.88 -15.86 29.65
N ILE A 252 9.13 -16.48 30.56
CA ILE A 252 8.87 -15.95 31.91
C ILE A 252 10.18 -15.82 32.70
N GLU A 253 11.01 -16.85 32.69
CA GLU A 253 12.27 -16.92 33.43
C GLU A 253 13.28 -15.86 32.92
N ASN A 254 13.42 -15.75 31.59
CA ASN A 254 14.42 -14.84 31.00
C ASN A 254 13.98 -13.38 30.96
N CYS A 255 12.68 -13.11 30.92
CA CYS A 255 12.17 -11.73 30.91
C CYS A 255 11.74 -11.23 32.29
N ALA A 256 11.90 -12.02 33.35
CA ALA A 256 11.55 -11.67 34.75
C ALA A 256 10.09 -11.16 34.87
N ILE A 257 9.15 -11.79 34.20
CA ILE A 257 7.74 -11.43 34.18
C ILE A 257 6.87 -12.50 34.81
N SER A 258 5.79 -12.11 35.49
CA SER A 258 4.86 -13.11 36.04
C SER A 258 3.98 -13.73 34.93
N GLN A 259 3.74 -15.04 35.02
CA GLN A 259 2.91 -15.79 34.06
C GLN A 259 1.51 -15.18 33.93
N GLY A 260 0.87 -14.83 35.05
CA GLY A 260 -0.47 -14.27 35.05
C GLY A 260 -0.56 -12.93 34.34
N TYR A 261 0.44 -12.08 34.53
CA TYR A 261 0.49 -10.77 33.87
C TYR A 261 0.71 -10.92 32.36
N LEU A 262 1.69 -11.72 31.94
CA LEU A 262 1.98 -11.97 30.54
C LEU A 262 0.77 -12.60 29.81
N SER A 263 0.16 -13.62 30.40
CA SER A 263 -1.01 -14.29 29.84
C SER A 263 -2.21 -13.35 29.67
N ARG A 264 -2.43 -12.44 30.62
CA ARG A 264 -3.50 -11.44 30.54
C ARG A 264 -3.25 -10.47 29.40
N ILE A 265 -2.02 -9.93 29.28
CA ILE A 265 -1.69 -8.98 28.21
C ILE A 265 -1.79 -9.63 26.84
N PHE A 266 -1.28 -10.84 26.65
CA PHE A 266 -1.38 -11.53 25.37
C PHE A 266 -2.83 -11.76 24.94
N ARG A 267 -3.70 -12.19 25.85
CA ARG A 267 -5.14 -12.32 25.55
C ARG A 267 -5.80 -11.00 25.19
N ASP A 268 -5.39 -9.89 25.85
CA ASP A 268 -5.92 -8.56 25.54
C ASP A 268 -5.41 -8.01 24.20
N GLN A 269 -4.13 -8.25 23.84
CA GLN A 269 -3.50 -7.64 22.67
C GLN A 269 -3.51 -8.51 21.41
N PHE A 270 -3.59 -9.84 21.56
CA PHE A 270 -3.52 -10.81 20.45
C PHE A 270 -4.72 -11.75 20.38
N ARG A 271 -5.57 -11.77 21.40
CA ARG A 271 -6.68 -12.73 21.58
C ARG A 271 -6.27 -14.19 21.54
N VAL A 272 -5.00 -14.48 21.74
CA VAL A 272 -4.42 -15.82 21.88
C VAL A 272 -3.59 -15.91 23.16
N SER A 273 -3.29 -17.14 23.59
CA SER A 273 -2.29 -17.36 24.63
C SER A 273 -0.86 -17.19 24.08
N VAL A 274 0.11 -16.98 24.96
CA VAL A 274 1.53 -16.94 24.57
C VAL A 274 1.95 -18.21 23.86
N THR A 275 1.51 -19.36 24.34
CA THR A 275 1.84 -20.67 23.76
C THR A 275 1.28 -20.82 22.34
N GLU A 276 0.03 -20.41 22.10
CA GLU A 276 -0.58 -20.40 20.76
C GLU A 276 0.18 -19.42 19.83
N TYR A 277 0.52 -18.23 20.31
CA TYR A 277 1.32 -17.28 19.53
C TYR A 277 2.68 -17.84 19.13
N LEU A 278 3.42 -18.44 20.08
CA LEU A 278 4.70 -19.08 19.81
C LEU A 278 4.56 -20.23 18.79
N HIS A 279 3.49 -21.03 18.91
CA HIS A 279 3.22 -22.10 17.97
C HIS A 279 2.96 -21.57 16.55
N MET A 280 2.07 -20.58 16.40
CA MET A 280 1.76 -19.94 15.12
C MET A 280 3.03 -19.36 14.48
N LYS A 281 3.83 -18.64 15.26
CA LYS A 281 5.09 -18.05 14.82
C LYS A 281 6.11 -19.10 14.37
N LYS A 282 6.25 -20.22 15.11
CA LYS A 282 7.10 -21.34 14.73
C LYS A 282 6.64 -22.05 13.45
N CYS A 283 5.33 -22.27 13.28
CA CYS A 283 4.76 -22.90 12.10
C CYS A 283 4.94 -22.08 10.83
N THR A 284 4.93 -20.75 10.94
CA THR A 284 5.12 -19.83 9.81
C THR A 284 6.62 -19.60 9.53
N TRP A 285 7.51 -19.91 10.49
CA TRP A 285 8.96 -19.72 10.31
C TRP A 285 9.53 -20.81 9.42
N PRO A 286 10.12 -20.48 8.25
CA PRO A 286 10.67 -21.50 7.36
C PRO A 286 11.89 -22.18 7.98
N LYS A 287 11.90 -23.49 7.94
CA LYS A 287 13.05 -24.30 8.40
C LYS A 287 14.30 -24.08 7.55
N ASP A 288 14.18 -23.55 6.32
CA ASP A 288 15.24 -23.51 5.31
C ASP A 288 15.40 -22.21 4.50
N ILE A 289 14.91 -21.04 4.94
CA ILE A 289 15.13 -19.80 4.16
C ILE A 289 16.35 -19.01 4.68
N PHE A 290 17.51 -19.35 4.16
CA PHE A 290 18.78 -18.60 4.24
C PHE A 290 18.85 -17.38 3.28
N ILE A 291 17.75 -16.95 2.65
CA ILE A 291 17.77 -16.06 1.47
C ILE A 291 17.62 -14.56 1.81
N LEU A 292 17.11 -14.17 2.99
CA LEU A 292 16.79 -12.75 3.24
C LEU A 292 17.76 -12.00 4.16
N GLN A 293 18.85 -12.61 4.63
CA GLN A 293 19.82 -11.92 5.52
C GLN A 293 21.14 -11.46 4.85
N ARG A 294 21.33 -11.66 3.53
CA ARG A 294 22.61 -11.37 2.87
C ARG A 294 22.73 -10.00 2.19
N THR A 295 21.73 -9.14 2.24
CA THR A 295 21.81 -7.79 1.62
C THR A 295 21.97 -6.63 2.61
N ALA A 296 22.00 -6.88 3.94
CA ALA A 296 22.15 -5.82 4.93
C ALA A 296 23.56 -5.74 5.58
N SER A 297 24.56 -6.50 5.12
CA SER A 297 25.92 -6.50 5.72
C SER A 297 27.06 -6.44 4.69
N GLN A 298 26.85 -5.80 3.55
CA GLN A 298 27.97 -5.37 2.65
C GLN A 298 27.58 -4.04 1.99
N THR A 299 27.76 -2.95 2.69
CA THR A 299 28.28 -1.66 2.23
C THR A 299 28.76 -0.88 3.44
#